data_df1ce99fdd1430099e8bc9ccbbb8a6d4
#
_entry.id   df1ce99fdd1430099e8bc9ccbbb8a6d4
#
_cell.length_a   1.000
_cell.length_b   1.000
_cell.length_c   1.000
_cell.angle_alpha   90.00
_cell.angle_beta   90.00
_cell.angle_gamma   90.00
#
_symmetry.space_group_name_H-M   'P 1'
#
loop_
_entity.id
_entity.type
_entity.pdbx_description
1 polymer ?
#
loop_
_entity_poly.entity_id
_entity_poly.type
_entity_poly.pdbx_seq_one_letter_code
_entity_poly.pdbx_strand_id
1 'polypeptide(L)'
;MRIIPTLSTSPIPRTRLSPTRSNFRVHISDSANLSHENVPTPLYNAVLMLTFSPRPYILSVNTLKDDVPAYRDAFSLLRVWANQRGYGEGQRTCIRGFEGTGPLWNAVLELLIRGEEPSGRTKTRRRPLGNGLSSYQLFKAALDFLCMCSPLQSEC
;
A
#
# COMPACT_ATOMS: atom_id res chain seq x y z
N MET A 1 -7.01 -24.79 -1.76
CA MET A 1 -5.82 -24.07 -2.32
C MET A 1 -6.30 -23.06 -3.34
N ARG A 2 -5.96 -21.77 -3.20
CA ARG A 2 -6.34 -20.72 -4.15
C ARG A 2 -5.11 -20.34 -4.97
N ILE A 3 -5.15 -20.54 -6.28
CA ILE A 3 -4.08 -20.15 -7.20
C ILE A 3 -4.45 -18.78 -7.77
N ILE A 4 -3.58 -17.79 -7.56
CA ILE A 4 -3.76 -16.44 -8.10
C ILE A 4 -2.74 -16.28 -9.23
N PRO A 5 -3.18 -16.19 -10.49
CA PRO A 5 -2.28 -15.93 -11.59
C PRO A 5 -1.72 -14.50 -11.49
N THR A 6 -0.42 -14.34 -11.63
CA THR A 6 0.24 -13.04 -11.60
C THR A 6 1.12 -12.86 -12.82
N LEU A 7 1.20 -11.65 -13.34
CA LEU A 7 2.12 -11.30 -14.41
C LEU A 7 3.53 -11.09 -13.86
N SER A 8 4.54 -11.49 -14.61
CA SER A 8 5.94 -11.32 -14.22
C SER A 8 6.36 -9.86 -14.15
N THR A 9 5.82 -9.04 -15.03
CA THR A 9 6.05 -7.60 -15.10
C THR A 9 4.73 -6.89 -15.34
N SER A 10 4.53 -5.73 -14.71
CA SER A 10 3.36 -4.91 -15.01
C SER A 10 3.51 -4.30 -16.40
N PRO A 11 2.60 -4.55 -17.34
CA PRO A 11 2.61 -3.92 -18.65
C PRO A 11 2.29 -2.42 -18.61
N ILE A 12 1.78 -1.95 -17.46
CA ILE A 12 1.37 -0.56 -17.25
C ILE A 12 2.27 0.06 -16.17
N PRO A 13 2.97 1.18 -16.46
CA PRO A 13 3.77 1.86 -15.45
C PRO A 13 2.87 2.37 -14.31
N ARG A 14 3.35 2.26 -13.08
CA ARG A 14 2.60 2.65 -11.86
C ARG A 14 2.11 4.10 -11.89
N THR A 15 2.85 4.99 -12.56
CA THR A 15 2.46 6.39 -12.73
C THR A 15 1.17 6.57 -13.53
N ARG A 16 0.81 5.62 -14.38
CA ARG A 16 -0.47 5.61 -15.10
C ARG A 16 -1.62 5.07 -14.28
N LEU A 17 -1.35 4.34 -13.20
CA LEU A 17 -2.36 3.81 -12.30
C LEU A 17 -2.77 4.78 -11.19
N SER A 18 -2.34 6.04 -11.27
CA SER A 18 -2.79 7.10 -10.36
C SER A 18 -4.32 7.26 -10.43
N PRO A 19 -4.98 7.53 -9.29
CA PRO A 19 -6.44 7.74 -9.24
C PRO A 19 -6.94 8.86 -10.16
N THR A 20 -6.08 9.84 -10.44
CA THR A 20 -6.39 11.00 -11.31
C THR A 20 -6.24 10.71 -12.79
N ARG A 21 -5.73 9.55 -13.18
CA ARG A 21 -5.51 9.19 -14.58
C ARG A 21 -6.68 8.40 -15.15
N SER A 22 -7.00 8.68 -16.42
CA SER A 22 -7.94 7.88 -17.20
C SER A 22 -7.18 6.76 -17.91
N ASN A 23 -7.60 5.52 -17.69
CA ASN A 23 -7.07 4.34 -18.37
C ASN A 23 -8.13 3.59 -19.17
N PHE A 24 -9.34 4.09 -19.21
CA PHE A 24 -10.44 3.52 -19.96
C PHE A 24 -10.97 4.54 -20.96
N ARG A 25 -11.05 4.18 -22.22
CA ARG A 25 -11.69 4.99 -23.26
C ARG A 25 -13.09 4.45 -23.48
N VAL A 26 -14.10 5.23 -23.14
CA VAL A 26 -15.48 4.94 -23.54
C VAL A 26 -15.62 5.41 -24.97
N HIS A 27 -15.79 4.49 -25.91
CA HIS A 27 -16.27 4.82 -27.25
C HIS A 27 -17.77 5.13 -27.16
N ILE A 28 -18.09 6.39 -27.00
CA ILE A 28 -19.47 6.85 -27.18
C ILE A 28 -19.62 7.05 -28.68
N SER A 29 -20.36 6.13 -29.31
CA SER A 29 -20.60 6.15 -30.76
C SER A 29 -21.57 7.26 -31.23
N ASP A 30 -22.13 8.04 -30.32
CA ASP A 30 -23.08 9.08 -30.68
C ASP A 30 -22.75 10.42 -30.03
N SER A 31 -22.67 11.38 -30.89
CA SER A 31 -22.81 12.83 -30.79
C SER A 31 -21.53 13.64 -30.80
N ALA A 32 -21.52 14.44 -31.81
CA ALA A 32 -20.73 15.63 -32.01
C ALA A 32 -20.62 16.49 -30.74
N ASN A 33 -19.40 16.97 -30.44
CA ASN A 33 -19.11 18.09 -29.54
C ASN A 33 -18.99 17.86 -28.03
N LEU A 34 -18.75 16.64 -27.56
CA LEU A 34 -18.21 16.51 -26.23
C LEU A 34 -16.69 16.40 -26.35
N SER A 35 -15.98 17.43 -25.89
CA SER A 35 -14.56 17.38 -25.60
C SER A 35 -14.31 16.07 -24.87
N HIS A 36 -13.47 15.18 -25.43
CA HIS A 36 -13.06 13.93 -24.81
C HIS A 36 -12.20 14.27 -23.58
N GLU A 37 -12.81 14.81 -22.54
CA GLU A 37 -12.18 14.91 -21.25
C GLU A 37 -11.91 13.49 -20.77
N ASN A 38 -10.64 13.19 -20.58
CA ASN A 38 -10.19 11.93 -20.02
C ASN A 38 -10.69 11.83 -18.57
N VAL A 39 -11.90 11.33 -18.38
CA VAL A 39 -12.52 11.17 -17.06
C VAL A 39 -11.64 10.22 -16.22
N PRO A 40 -11.22 10.62 -15.02
CA PRO A 40 -10.45 9.78 -14.14
C PRO A 40 -11.15 8.45 -13.84
N THR A 41 -10.38 7.35 -13.83
CA THR A 41 -10.92 6.02 -13.61
C THR A 41 -10.31 5.37 -12.34
N PRO A 42 -10.57 5.93 -11.13
CA PRO A 42 -9.90 5.51 -9.91
C PRO A 42 -10.17 4.06 -9.52
N LEU A 43 -11.40 3.58 -9.66
CA LEU A 43 -11.77 2.20 -9.33
C LEU A 43 -11.11 1.19 -10.27
N TYR A 44 -11.09 1.48 -11.56
CA TYR A 44 -10.43 0.64 -12.55
C TYR A 44 -8.92 0.57 -12.29
N ASN A 45 -8.30 1.70 -12.01
CA ASN A 45 -6.88 1.79 -11.68
C ASN A 45 -6.54 1.03 -10.40
N ALA A 46 -7.40 1.11 -9.37
CA ALA A 46 -7.24 0.36 -8.13
C ALA A 46 -7.32 -1.16 -8.35
N VAL A 47 -8.26 -1.64 -9.16
CA VAL A 47 -8.38 -3.06 -9.51
C VAL A 47 -7.13 -3.54 -10.25
N LEU A 48 -6.62 -2.78 -11.21
CA LEU A 48 -5.38 -3.10 -11.92
C LEU A 48 -4.18 -3.14 -10.95
N MET A 49 -4.05 -2.17 -10.06
CA MET A 49 -3.00 -2.20 -9.04
C MET A 49 -3.07 -3.45 -8.17
N LEU A 50 -4.25 -3.83 -7.72
CA LEU A 50 -4.45 -5.05 -6.92
C LEU A 50 -4.08 -6.32 -7.71
N THR A 51 -4.31 -6.34 -9.01
CA THR A 51 -3.95 -7.48 -9.88
C THR A 51 -2.44 -7.63 -10.04
N PHE A 52 -1.69 -6.53 -10.08
CA PHE A 52 -0.23 -6.53 -10.25
C PHE A 52 0.55 -6.58 -8.92
N SER A 53 -0.11 -6.34 -7.80
CA SER A 53 0.52 -6.26 -6.47
C SER A 53 0.99 -7.59 -5.87
N PRO A 54 0.39 -8.78 -6.11
CA PRO A 54 0.72 -9.98 -5.35
C PRO A 54 2.18 -10.39 -5.47
N ARG A 55 2.74 -10.34 -6.66
CA ARG A 55 4.14 -10.75 -6.88
C ARG A 55 5.16 -9.83 -6.20
N PRO A 56 5.18 -8.51 -6.43
CA PRO A 56 6.10 -7.62 -5.74
C PRO A 56 5.91 -7.66 -4.22
N TYR A 57 4.67 -7.84 -3.75
CA TYR A 57 4.38 -8.02 -2.34
C TYR A 57 5.06 -9.27 -1.76
N ILE A 58 4.91 -10.42 -2.38
CA ILE A 58 5.51 -11.68 -1.91
C ILE A 58 7.04 -11.58 -1.92
N LEU A 59 7.62 -10.99 -2.96
CA LEU A 59 9.07 -10.78 -3.04
C LEU A 59 9.56 -9.85 -1.94
N SER A 60 8.88 -8.73 -1.70
CA SER A 60 9.20 -7.80 -0.63
C SER A 60 9.14 -8.46 0.74
N VAL A 61 8.07 -9.21 1.04
CA VAL A 61 7.92 -9.95 2.30
C VAL A 61 9.06 -10.94 2.52
N ASN A 62 9.43 -11.70 1.49
CA ASN A 62 10.52 -12.67 1.59
C ASN A 62 11.86 -11.97 1.84
N THR A 63 12.17 -10.91 1.08
CA THR A 63 13.40 -10.14 1.29
C THR A 63 13.47 -9.53 2.69
N LEU A 64 12.38 -8.90 3.15
CA LEU A 64 12.34 -8.30 4.49
C LEU A 64 12.46 -9.33 5.61
N LYS A 65 11.88 -10.50 5.43
CA LYS A 65 12.00 -11.60 6.39
C LYS A 65 13.44 -12.09 6.53
N ASP A 66 14.18 -12.12 5.42
CA ASP A 66 15.56 -12.59 5.40
C ASP A 66 16.53 -11.50 5.90
N ASP A 67 16.28 -10.24 5.56
CA ASP A 67 17.13 -9.10 5.93
C ASP A 67 16.93 -8.62 7.37
N VAL A 68 15.70 -8.77 7.92
CA VAL A 68 15.31 -8.20 9.23
C VAL A 68 14.66 -9.27 10.10
N PRO A 69 15.38 -9.88 11.04
CA PRO A 69 14.85 -10.96 11.90
C PRO A 69 13.58 -10.54 12.67
N ALA A 70 13.50 -9.29 13.11
CA ALA A 70 12.37 -8.75 13.86
C ALA A 70 11.10 -8.52 13.02
N TYR A 71 11.21 -8.53 11.69
CA TYR A 71 10.10 -8.21 10.78
C TYR A 71 8.90 -9.13 10.98
N ARG A 72 9.12 -10.45 11.04
CA ARG A 72 8.04 -11.44 11.13
C ARG A 72 7.18 -11.25 12.38
N ASP A 73 7.83 -11.01 13.52
CA ASP A 73 7.14 -10.83 14.79
C ASP A 73 6.43 -9.47 14.85
N ALA A 74 7.07 -8.40 14.36
CA ALA A 74 6.46 -7.09 14.26
C ALA A 74 5.22 -7.10 13.36
N PHE A 75 5.29 -7.80 12.22
CA PHE A 75 4.17 -7.97 11.30
C PHE A 75 3.01 -8.75 11.96
N SER A 76 3.33 -9.80 12.72
CA SER A 76 2.33 -10.57 13.45
C SER A 76 1.67 -9.74 14.56
N LEU A 77 2.44 -8.94 15.30
CA LEU A 77 1.93 -8.02 16.32
C LEU A 77 0.96 -6.98 15.71
N LEU A 78 1.30 -6.39 14.57
CA LEU A 78 0.42 -5.44 13.87
C LEU A 78 -0.91 -6.08 13.46
N ARG A 79 -0.88 -7.31 12.95
CA ARG A 79 -2.09 -8.04 12.58
C ARG A 79 -2.97 -8.38 13.77
N VAL A 80 -2.37 -8.87 14.85
CA VAL A 80 -3.10 -9.18 16.10
C VAL A 80 -3.72 -7.88 16.66
N TRP A 81 -2.95 -6.81 16.72
CA TRP A 81 -3.45 -5.51 17.17
C TRP A 81 -4.61 -5.01 16.31
N ALA A 82 -4.49 -5.09 14.99
CA ALA A 82 -5.54 -4.68 14.06
C ALA A 82 -6.84 -5.49 14.27
N ASN A 83 -6.73 -6.82 14.43
CA ASN A 83 -7.87 -7.67 14.68
C ASN A 83 -8.55 -7.34 16.02
N GLN A 84 -7.79 -7.10 17.09
CA GLN A 84 -8.31 -6.72 18.39
C GLN A 84 -9.03 -5.36 18.39
N ARG A 85 -8.63 -4.46 17.49
CA ARG A 85 -9.26 -3.14 17.30
C ARG A 85 -10.43 -3.16 16.33
N GLY A 86 -10.81 -4.32 15.81
CA GLY A 86 -11.93 -4.47 14.90
C GLY A 86 -11.64 -4.04 13.45
N TYR A 87 -10.37 -3.90 13.07
CA TYR A 87 -9.97 -3.62 11.69
C TYR A 87 -9.89 -4.91 10.83
N GLY A 88 -10.29 -6.04 11.38
CA GLY A 88 -10.33 -7.32 10.69
C GLY A 88 -11.40 -7.40 9.60
N GLU A 89 -11.22 -8.33 8.70
CA GLU A 89 -12.15 -8.62 7.60
C GLU A 89 -13.55 -8.94 8.14
N GLY A 90 -14.59 -8.31 7.56
CA GLY A 90 -15.99 -8.50 7.98
C GLY A 90 -16.44 -7.68 9.20
N GLN A 91 -15.59 -6.90 9.81
CA GLN A 91 -15.95 -5.99 10.89
C GLN A 91 -16.53 -4.66 10.36
N ARG A 92 -17.43 -4.03 11.13
CA ARG A 92 -18.01 -2.72 10.77
C ARG A 92 -16.97 -1.60 10.60
N THR A 93 -15.88 -1.70 11.31
CA THR A 93 -14.76 -0.76 11.31
C THR A 93 -13.66 -1.15 10.34
N CYS A 94 -13.88 -2.16 9.50
CA CYS A 94 -12.91 -2.61 8.52
C CYS A 94 -12.58 -1.48 7.54
N ILE A 95 -11.33 -1.05 7.56
CA ILE A 95 -10.78 -0.12 6.57
C ILE A 95 -10.16 -0.96 5.46
N ARG A 96 -10.63 -0.79 4.22
CA ARG A 96 -10.07 -1.51 3.07
C ARG A 96 -8.56 -1.32 3.00
N GLY A 97 -7.84 -2.44 2.92
CA GLY A 97 -6.37 -2.47 2.91
C GLY A 97 -5.74 -2.83 4.26
N PHE A 98 -6.47 -2.66 5.38
CA PHE A 98 -6.05 -3.15 6.70
C PHE A 98 -6.57 -4.56 7.01
N GLU A 99 -7.36 -5.09 6.10
CA GLU A 99 -7.86 -6.46 6.15
C GLU A 99 -6.70 -7.45 6.27
N GLY A 100 -6.95 -8.56 6.95
CA GLY A 100 -5.98 -9.55 7.42
C GLY A 100 -4.95 -10.13 6.43
N THR A 101 -4.94 -9.70 5.17
CA THR A 101 -4.00 -10.16 4.15
C THR A 101 -2.61 -9.50 4.23
N GLY A 102 -2.49 -8.40 4.93
CA GLY A 102 -1.21 -7.80 5.27
C GLY A 102 -0.46 -6.93 4.27
N PRO A 103 -0.91 -6.67 3.02
CA PRO A 103 -0.12 -5.86 2.08
C PRO A 103 0.19 -4.46 2.58
N LEU A 104 -0.77 -3.84 3.27
CA LEU A 104 -0.58 -2.50 3.83
C LEU A 104 0.41 -2.51 4.98
N TRP A 105 0.31 -3.49 5.89
CA TRP A 105 1.24 -3.63 7.00
C TRP A 105 2.66 -3.88 6.51
N ASN A 106 2.81 -4.69 5.46
CA ASN A 106 4.11 -4.88 4.82
C ASN A 106 4.63 -3.57 4.24
N ALA A 107 3.80 -2.82 3.52
CA ALA A 107 4.22 -1.55 2.92
C ALA A 107 4.66 -0.53 3.98
N VAL A 108 3.95 -0.44 5.12
CA VAL A 108 4.34 0.41 6.25
C VAL A 108 5.69 -0.03 6.84
N LEU A 109 5.86 -1.32 7.10
CA LEU A 109 7.11 -1.84 7.63
C LEU A 109 8.28 -1.68 6.65
N GLU A 110 8.06 -1.94 5.36
CA GLU A 110 9.06 -1.74 4.31
C GLU A 110 9.49 -0.29 4.23
N LEU A 111 8.54 0.65 4.26
CA LEU A 111 8.81 2.08 4.26
C LEU A 111 9.62 2.52 5.48
N LEU A 112 9.32 1.99 6.66
CA LEU A 112 10.05 2.31 7.89
C LEU A 112 11.46 1.74 7.88
N ILE A 113 11.66 0.53 7.39
CA ILE A 113 12.94 -0.16 7.37
C ILE A 113 13.86 0.42 6.30
N ARG A 114 13.36 0.58 5.07
CA ARG A 114 14.15 1.02 3.92
C ARG A 114 14.17 2.55 3.73
N GLY A 115 13.21 3.25 4.34
CA GLY A 115 13.01 4.68 4.12
C GLY A 115 12.33 4.98 2.79
N GLU A 116 12.15 6.26 2.51
CA GLU A 116 11.58 6.72 1.23
C GLU A 116 12.65 6.72 0.14
N GLU A 117 12.33 6.14 -1.02
CA GLU A 117 13.15 6.34 -2.22
C GLU A 117 13.14 7.83 -2.62
N PRO A 118 14.23 8.36 -3.16
CA PRO A 118 14.33 9.76 -3.56
C PRO A 118 13.41 10.03 -4.76
N SER A 119 12.14 10.25 -4.48
CA SER A 119 11.21 10.84 -5.42
C SER A 119 11.40 12.35 -5.34
N GLY A 120 11.95 12.97 -6.39
CA GLY A 120 12.45 14.36 -6.42
C GLY A 120 11.45 15.49 -6.08
N ARG A 121 10.37 15.19 -5.36
CA ARG A 121 9.30 16.14 -5.01
C ARG A 121 9.14 16.45 -3.51
N THR A 122 9.72 15.67 -2.62
CA THR A 122 9.56 15.88 -1.16
C THR A 122 10.89 16.24 -0.49
N LYS A 123 10.93 17.41 0.15
CA LYS A 123 12.10 17.93 0.87
C LYS A 123 12.40 17.19 2.19
N THR A 124 11.46 16.44 2.71
CA THR A 124 11.59 15.70 3.99
C THR A 124 11.68 14.20 3.72
N ARG A 125 12.90 13.72 3.59
CA ARG A 125 13.18 12.29 3.48
C ARG A 125 13.13 11.64 4.86
N ARG A 126 12.31 10.62 5.04
CA ARG A 126 12.39 9.77 6.23
C ARG A 126 13.65 8.91 6.17
N ARG A 127 14.43 8.96 7.25
CA ARG A 127 15.62 8.12 7.39
C ARG A 127 15.17 6.68 7.66
N PRO A 128 15.81 5.69 7.04
CA PRO A 128 15.56 4.28 7.35
C PRO A 128 15.88 4.02 8.82
N LEU A 129 15.05 3.22 9.47
CA LEU A 129 15.28 2.83 10.87
C LEU A 129 16.40 1.78 11.02
N GLY A 130 16.79 1.13 9.93
CA GLY A 130 17.83 0.10 9.92
C GLY A 130 17.36 -1.27 10.44
N ASN A 131 18.24 -2.25 10.33
CA ASN A 131 17.93 -3.68 10.54
C ASN A 131 18.07 -4.14 12.01
N GLY A 132 18.54 -3.28 12.91
CA GLY A 132 18.88 -3.64 14.30
C GLY A 132 17.76 -3.45 15.32
N LEU A 133 16.54 -3.10 14.89
CA LEU A 133 15.42 -2.88 15.80
C LEU A 133 14.82 -4.19 16.30
N SER A 134 14.34 -4.17 17.56
CA SER A 134 13.51 -5.25 18.07
C SER A 134 12.11 -5.23 17.44
N SER A 135 11.41 -6.37 17.49
CA SER A 135 10.04 -6.49 16.98
C SER A 135 9.08 -5.49 17.62
N TYR A 136 9.25 -5.21 18.89
CA TYR A 136 8.44 -4.23 19.63
C TYR A 136 8.72 -2.79 19.22
N GLN A 137 9.98 -2.45 18.99
CA GLN A 137 10.36 -1.11 18.49
C GLN A 137 9.81 -0.87 17.09
N LEU A 138 9.89 -1.88 16.23
CA LEU A 138 9.36 -1.81 14.88
C LEU A 138 7.83 -1.70 14.87
N PHE A 139 7.15 -2.47 15.73
CA PHE A 139 5.71 -2.38 15.95
C PHE A 139 5.30 -0.97 16.42
N LYS A 140 5.97 -0.44 17.45
CA LYS A 140 5.72 0.92 17.95
C LYS A 140 5.92 1.97 16.87
N ALA A 141 7.03 1.90 16.14
CA ALA A 141 7.32 2.83 15.05
C ALA A 141 6.23 2.81 13.94
N ALA A 142 5.66 1.63 13.66
CA ALA A 142 4.57 1.52 12.70
C ALA A 142 3.27 2.20 13.21
N LEU A 143 2.95 2.07 14.48
CA LEU A 143 1.80 2.76 15.08
C LEU A 143 2.01 4.28 15.12
N ASP A 144 3.19 4.74 15.52
CA ASP A 144 3.56 6.16 15.54
C ASP A 144 3.46 6.77 14.12
N PHE A 145 3.93 6.01 13.12
CA PHE A 145 3.80 6.41 11.71
C PHE A 145 2.35 6.62 11.29
N LEU A 146 1.47 5.69 11.63
CA LEU A 146 0.05 5.79 11.29
C LEU A 146 -0.64 6.95 12.00
N CYS A 147 -0.28 7.22 13.27
CA CYS A 147 -0.79 8.37 14.02
C CYS A 147 -0.38 9.71 13.37
N MET A 148 0.88 9.82 12.93
CA MET A 148 1.38 11.04 12.28
C MET A 148 0.82 11.26 10.88
N CYS A 149 0.40 10.21 10.19
CA CYS A 149 -0.21 10.29 8.86
C CYS A 149 -1.72 10.56 8.90
N SER A 150 -2.32 10.73 10.08
CA SER A 150 -3.74 11.04 10.19
C SER A 150 -4.01 12.47 9.68
N PRO A 151 -4.94 12.67 8.72
CA PRO A 151 -5.27 13.98 8.17
C PRO A 151 -5.94 14.92 9.21
N LEU A 152 -6.26 14.43 10.41
CA LEU A 152 -6.87 15.20 11.48
C LEU A 152 -5.90 16.15 12.22
N GLN A 153 -4.59 16.11 11.93
CA GLN A 153 -3.62 17.02 12.55
C GLN A 153 -3.33 18.28 11.75
N SER A 154 -4.00 18.52 10.63
CA SER A 154 -3.80 19.74 9.83
C SER A 154 -4.66 20.94 10.24
N GLU A 155 -5.43 20.83 11.35
CA GLU A 155 -6.23 21.95 11.91
C GLU A 155 -5.89 22.15 13.39
N CYS A 156 -4.69 22.66 13.66
CA CYS A 156 -4.36 23.38 14.91
C CYS A 156 -3.37 24.50 14.57
#